data_0b12c6b57b39685d6b984e5f2f6cfd97
#
_entry.id   0b12c6b57b39685d6b984e5f2f6cfd97
#
_cell.length_a   1.000
_cell.length_b   1.000
_cell.length_c   1.000
_cell.angle_alpha   90.00
_cell.angle_beta   90.00
_cell.angle_gamma   90.00
#
_symmetry.space_group_name_H-M   'P 1'
#
loop_
_entity.id
_entity.type
_entity.pdbx_description
1 polymer ?
#
loop_
_entity_poly.entity_id
_entity_poly.type
_entity_poly.pdbx_seq_one_letter_code
_entity_poly.pdbx_strand_id
1 'polypeptide(L)'
;MTVYGYARVSSKDQNLDRQIDHLKEVGVEPRNIFCDKASGKNFNRGSWNSLMNQMQKGDLLVIVSLDRMGRNYTEIKEQWQHITHEIGADIKVLDMPMLDTSQTGDNLDRRFIADLVLQILSYTAEKERKNIHARQEQGIQSAHDRGVKFGRPAAQFPAAPIHRGTV
;
A
#
# COMPACT_ATOMS: atom_id res chain seq x y z
N MET A 1 5.63 -25.81 8.78
CA MET A 1 6.05 -24.55 8.17
C MET A 1 5.64 -24.57 6.72
N THR A 2 4.62 -23.84 6.36
CA THR A 2 4.18 -23.64 4.97
C THR A 2 4.68 -22.29 4.49
N VAL A 3 5.11 -22.22 3.22
CA VAL A 3 5.53 -20.95 2.62
C VAL A 3 4.42 -20.45 1.71
N TYR A 4 3.92 -19.27 2.02
CA TYR A 4 2.89 -18.57 1.26
C TYR A 4 3.46 -17.37 0.53
N GLY A 5 2.91 -17.05 -0.63
CA GLY A 5 3.22 -15.85 -1.38
C GLY A 5 2.00 -14.95 -1.53
N TYR A 6 2.21 -13.64 -1.50
CA TYR A 6 1.15 -12.71 -1.80
C TYR A 6 1.58 -11.67 -2.83
N ALA A 7 0.75 -11.49 -3.85
CA ALA A 7 0.94 -10.51 -4.90
C ALA A 7 -0.30 -9.62 -5.06
N ARG A 8 -0.10 -8.33 -5.33
CA ARG A 8 -1.19 -7.37 -5.53
C ARG A 8 -0.86 -6.36 -6.62
N VAL A 9 -1.85 -6.04 -7.45
CA VAL A 9 -1.78 -4.95 -8.42
C VAL A 9 -2.96 -4.00 -8.27
N SER A 10 -2.73 -2.71 -8.51
CA SER A 10 -3.76 -1.66 -8.40
C SER A 10 -4.48 -1.37 -9.71
N SER A 11 -3.92 -1.71 -10.86
CA SER A 11 -4.49 -1.49 -12.19
C SER A 11 -4.25 -2.68 -13.12
N LYS A 12 -4.95 -2.68 -14.28
CA LYS A 12 -4.79 -3.72 -15.31
C LYS A 12 -3.39 -3.77 -15.92
N ASP A 13 -2.64 -2.67 -15.86
CA ASP A 13 -1.36 -2.50 -16.55
C ASP A 13 -0.14 -2.82 -15.66
N GLN A 14 -0.34 -3.11 -14.38
CA GLN A 14 0.73 -3.57 -13.51
C GLN A 14 0.90 -5.08 -13.65
N ASN A 15 2.13 -5.48 -13.91
CA ASN A 15 2.46 -6.88 -14.22
C ASN A 15 2.41 -7.75 -12.96
N LEU A 16 1.25 -8.40 -12.73
CA LEU A 16 1.06 -9.39 -11.68
C LEU A 16 1.96 -10.60 -11.90
N ASP A 17 2.15 -10.99 -13.16
CA ASP A 17 2.93 -12.17 -13.55
C ASP A 17 4.37 -12.04 -13.08
N ARG A 18 4.97 -10.85 -13.19
CA ARG A 18 6.33 -10.60 -12.68
C ARG A 18 6.46 -10.82 -11.17
N GLN A 19 5.44 -10.45 -10.39
CA GLN A 19 5.46 -10.70 -8.95
C GLN A 19 5.32 -12.20 -8.65
N ILE A 20 4.45 -12.89 -9.39
CA ILE A 20 4.25 -14.33 -9.26
C ILE A 20 5.54 -15.09 -9.62
N ASP A 21 6.20 -14.70 -10.70
CA ASP A 21 7.45 -15.34 -11.13
C ASP A 21 8.55 -15.15 -10.08
N HIS A 22 8.69 -13.94 -9.54
CA HIS A 22 9.65 -13.67 -8.46
C HIS A 22 9.36 -14.49 -7.18
N LEU A 23 8.08 -14.68 -6.84
CA LEU A 23 7.69 -15.54 -5.70
C LEU A 23 8.04 -17.02 -5.97
N LYS A 24 7.85 -17.51 -7.20
CA LYS A 24 8.25 -18.88 -7.59
C LYS A 24 9.77 -19.06 -7.58
N GLU A 25 10.53 -18.09 -8.07
CA GLU A 25 12.00 -18.11 -8.06
C GLU A 25 12.58 -18.27 -6.65
N VAL A 26 11.93 -17.71 -5.64
CA VAL A 26 12.32 -17.85 -4.24
C VAL A 26 11.73 -19.09 -3.56
N GLY A 27 11.09 -19.97 -4.32
CA GLY A 27 10.64 -21.28 -3.86
C GLY A 27 9.20 -21.34 -3.31
N VAL A 28 8.37 -20.33 -3.55
CA VAL A 28 6.94 -20.40 -3.19
C VAL A 28 6.20 -21.30 -4.18
N GLU A 29 5.53 -22.32 -3.68
CA GLU A 29 4.71 -23.20 -4.54
C GLU A 29 3.54 -22.45 -5.17
N PRO A 30 3.22 -22.66 -6.47
CA PRO A 30 2.16 -21.94 -7.16
C PRO A 30 0.79 -22.00 -6.47
N ARG A 31 0.45 -23.13 -5.84
CA ARG A 31 -0.81 -23.32 -5.11
C ARG A 31 -0.92 -22.46 -3.83
N ASN A 32 0.22 -21.99 -3.32
CA ASN A 32 0.32 -21.16 -2.11
C ASN A 32 0.48 -19.67 -2.44
N ILE A 33 0.37 -19.28 -3.71
CA ILE A 33 0.43 -17.86 -4.12
C ILE A 33 -0.98 -17.29 -4.20
N PHE A 34 -1.25 -16.31 -3.36
CA PHE A 34 -2.52 -15.58 -3.30
C PHE A 34 -2.39 -14.25 -4.03
N CYS A 35 -3.40 -13.90 -4.85
CA CYS A 35 -3.33 -12.72 -5.68
C CYS A 35 -4.61 -11.89 -5.58
N ASP A 36 -4.46 -10.58 -5.40
CA ASP A 36 -5.56 -9.63 -5.46
C ASP A 36 -5.37 -8.59 -6.58
N LYS A 37 -6.44 -8.31 -7.31
CA LYS A 37 -6.53 -7.20 -8.26
C LYS A 37 -7.44 -6.14 -7.64
N ALA A 38 -6.84 -5.13 -6.99
CA ALA A 38 -7.60 -4.07 -6.32
C ALA A 38 -7.49 -2.76 -7.08
N SER A 39 -8.55 -2.30 -7.72
CA SER A 39 -8.64 -0.92 -8.22
C SER A 39 -8.79 0.05 -7.04
N GLY A 40 -8.27 1.29 -7.18
CA GLY A 40 -8.13 2.25 -6.07
C GLY A 40 -9.41 2.67 -5.33
N LYS A 41 -10.60 2.23 -5.77
CA LYS A 41 -11.89 2.49 -5.11
C LYS A 41 -12.50 1.30 -4.39
N ASN A 42 -12.22 0.06 -4.82
CA ASN A 42 -12.76 -1.16 -4.22
C ASN A 42 -11.62 -1.99 -3.65
N PHE A 43 -11.46 -1.91 -2.34
CA PHE A 43 -10.45 -2.65 -1.60
C PHE A 43 -10.98 -4.01 -1.15
N ASN A 44 -11.45 -4.80 -2.12
CA ASN A 44 -11.78 -6.19 -1.83
C ASN A 44 -10.49 -7.01 -1.90
N ARG A 45 -9.96 -7.37 -0.73
CA ARG A 45 -8.81 -8.24 -0.53
C ARG A 45 -9.25 -9.65 -0.17
N GLY A 46 -10.08 -10.24 -1.02
CA GLY A 46 -10.60 -11.58 -0.77
C GLY A 46 -9.49 -12.61 -0.59
N SER A 47 -8.47 -12.56 -1.44
CA SER A 47 -7.33 -13.48 -1.37
C SER A 47 -6.45 -13.21 -0.14
N TRP A 48 -6.23 -11.95 0.24
CA TRP A 48 -5.54 -11.60 1.48
C TRP A 48 -6.26 -12.14 2.71
N ASN A 49 -7.56 -11.91 2.79
CA ASN A 49 -8.35 -12.39 3.93
C ASN A 49 -8.35 -13.92 4.01
N SER A 50 -8.45 -14.60 2.86
CA SER A 50 -8.35 -16.05 2.79
C SER A 50 -6.98 -16.56 3.26
N LEU A 51 -5.90 -15.87 2.86
CA LEU A 51 -4.56 -16.17 3.30
C LEU A 51 -4.40 -15.99 4.82
N MET A 52 -4.86 -14.86 5.39
CA MET A 52 -4.78 -14.62 6.83
C MET A 52 -5.55 -15.67 7.65
N ASN A 53 -6.70 -16.12 7.15
CA ASN A 53 -7.48 -17.18 7.80
C ASN A 53 -6.81 -18.58 7.70
N GLN A 54 -5.93 -18.78 6.73
CA GLN A 54 -5.27 -20.06 6.49
C GLN A 54 -3.92 -20.18 7.18
N MET A 55 -3.22 -19.05 7.36
CA MET A 55 -1.90 -19.01 7.99
C MET A 55 -1.93 -19.46 9.43
N GLN A 56 -0.90 -20.17 9.83
CA GLN A 56 -0.72 -20.71 11.18
C GLN A 56 0.64 -20.29 11.75
N LYS A 57 0.79 -20.45 13.05
CA LYS A 57 2.06 -20.22 13.74
C LYS A 57 3.21 -21.01 13.11
N GLY A 58 4.29 -20.31 12.82
CA GLY A 58 5.49 -20.87 12.21
C GLY A 58 5.43 -21.00 10.69
N ASP A 59 4.38 -20.50 10.03
CA ASP A 59 4.37 -20.35 8.58
C ASP A 59 5.14 -19.10 8.15
N LEU A 60 5.48 -19.02 6.85
CA LEU A 60 6.22 -17.89 6.27
C LEU A 60 5.40 -17.21 5.18
N LEU A 61 5.19 -15.91 5.31
CA LEU A 61 4.67 -15.07 4.23
C LEU A 61 5.81 -14.42 3.46
N VAL A 62 5.86 -14.62 2.15
CA VAL A 62 6.79 -13.97 1.24
C VAL A 62 6.03 -12.93 0.39
N ILE A 63 6.51 -11.71 0.39
CA ILE A 63 6.00 -10.60 -0.43
C ILE A 63 7.15 -9.92 -1.17
N VAL A 64 6.86 -9.34 -2.34
CA VAL A 64 7.89 -8.63 -3.11
C VAL A 64 8.24 -7.30 -2.44
N SER A 65 7.24 -6.55 -1.96
CA SER A 65 7.42 -5.23 -1.35
C SER A 65 6.34 -4.95 -0.30
N LEU A 66 6.63 -4.08 0.68
CA LEU A 66 5.72 -3.75 1.78
C LEU A 66 4.38 -3.18 1.35
N ASP A 67 4.35 -2.42 0.25
CA ASP A 67 3.13 -1.82 -0.28
C ASP A 67 2.11 -2.85 -0.81
N ARG A 68 2.50 -4.14 -0.88
CA ARG A 68 1.56 -5.23 -1.14
C ARG A 68 0.69 -5.51 0.08
N MET A 69 1.21 -5.32 1.29
CA MET A 69 0.47 -5.55 2.54
C MET A 69 -0.58 -4.47 2.83
N GLY A 70 -0.30 -3.21 2.52
CA GLY A 70 -1.17 -2.09 2.86
C GLY A 70 -1.09 -0.92 1.88
N ARG A 71 -2.03 0.01 1.99
CA ARG A 71 -2.07 1.25 1.20
C ARG A 71 -1.29 2.38 1.84
N ASN A 72 -1.20 2.33 3.13
CA ASN A 72 -0.53 3.31 3.95
C ASN A 72 0.22 2.61 5.07
N TYR A 73 1.03 3.38 5.74
CA TYR A 73 1.92 2.86 6.76
C TYR A 73 1.21 2.27 7.97
N THR A 74 0.09 2.86 8.38
CA THR A 74 -0.71 2.36 9.51
C THR A 74 -1.23 0.95 9.20
N GLU A 75 -1.81 0.77 8.03
CA GLU A 75 -2.31 -0.52 7.57
C GLU A 75 -1.19 -1.56 7.45
N ILE A 76 -0.03 -1.19 6.87
CA ILE A 76 1.13 -2.08 6.79
C ILE A 76 1.57 -2.53 8.19
N LYS A 77 1.67 -1.60 9.14
CA LYS A 77 2.06 -1.89 10.52
C LYS A 77 1.05 -2.83 11.22
N GLU A 78 -0.23 -2.58 11.06
CA GLU A 78 -1.30 -3.42 11.62
C GLU A 78 -1.22 -4.84 11.06
N GLN A 79 -1.07 -5.00 9.75
CA GLN A 79 -0.94 -6.30 9.11
C GLN A 79 0.36 -7.01 9.54
N TRP A 80 1.46 -6.29 9.64
CA TRP A 80 2.73 -6.82 10.15
C TRP A 80 2.57 -7.37 11.56
N GLN A 81 2.00 -6.58 12.47
CA GLN A 81 1.77 -6.98 13.86
C GLN A 81 0.81 -8.18 13.95
N HIS A 82 -0.25 -8.17 13.16
CA HIS A 82 -1.19 -9.29 13.11
C HIS A 82 -0.48 -10.59 12.72
N ILE A 83 0.34 -10.59 11.68
CA ILE A 83 1.05 -11.79 11.22
C ILE A 83 2.12 -12.23 12.23
N THR A 84 2.96 -11.30 12.69
CA THR A 84 4.13 -11.66 13.52
C THR A 84 3.79 -11.90 14.98
N HIS A 85 2.83 -11.18 15.55
CA HIS A 85 2.50 -11.28 16.98
C HIS A 85 1.23 -12.08 17.25
N GLU A 86 0.16 -11.90 16.46
CA GLU A 86 -1.11 -12.59 16.74
C GLU A 86 -1.13 -13.99 16.13
N ILE A 87 -0.80 -14.15 14.84
CA ILE A 87 -0.67 -15.46 14.19
C ILE A 87 0.59 -16.17 14.65
N GLY A 88 1.69 -15.42 14.86
CA GLY A 88 3.00 -15.97 15.19
C GLY A 88 3.71 -16.59 13.98
N ALA A 89 3.41 -16.10 12.78
CA ALA A 89 4.05 -16.45 11.53
C ALA A 89 5.22 -15.50 11.21
N ASP A 90 6.06 -15.90 10.27
CA ASP A 90 7.18 -15.10 9.82
C ASP A 90 6.87 -14.35 8.52
N ILE A 91 7.61 -13.26 8.27
CA ILE A 91 7.49 -12.45 7.05
C ILE A 91 8.86 -12.28 6.42
N LYS A 92 8.89 -12.37 5.10
CA LYS A 92 10.06 -12.05 4.27
C LYS A 92 9.67 -11.09 3.16
N VAL A 93 10.37 -9.95 3.10
CA VAL A 93 10.17 -8.91 2.08
C VAL A 93 11.35 -8.94 1.13
N LEU A 94 11.11 -9.25 -0.16
CA LEU A 94 12.18 -9.54 -1.11
C LEU A 94 13.01 -8.30 -1.47
N ASP A 95 12.38 -7.12 -1.57
CA ASP A 95 13.09 -5.86 -1.86
C ASP A 95 13.75 -5.24 -0.61
N MET A 96 13.48 -5.80 0.58
CA MET A 96 14.05 -5.35 1.86
C MET A 96 14.53 -6.54 2.70
N PRO A 97 15.73 -7.10 2.43
CA PRO A 97 16.22 -8.28 3.15
C PRO A 97 16.34 -8.12 4.67
N MET A 98 16.41 -6.87 5.16
CA MET A 98 16.38 -6.58 6.59
C MET A 98 15.03 -6.90 7.25
N LEU A 99 13.96 -6.99 6.45
CA LEU A 99 12.63 -7.37 6.87
C LEU A 99 12.37 -8.87 6.60
N ASP A 100 13.27 -9.70 7.04
CA ASP A 100 13.16 -11.17 7.00
C ASP A 100 13.21 -11.71 8.43
N THR A 101 12.04 -12.11 8.96
CA THR A 101 11.93 -12.66 10.32
C THR A 101 12.14 -14.16 10.38
N SER A 102 12.27 -14.83 9.21
CA SER A 102 12.30 -16.30 9.09
C SER A 102 13.67 -16.92 9.34
N GLN A 103 14.73 -16.13 9.35
CA GLN A 103 16.07 -16.69 9.44
C GLN A 103 16.38 -17.22 10.84
N THR A 104 16.87 -18.46 10.90
CA THR A 104 17.23 -19.19 12.11
C THR A 104 18.36 -18.51 12.90
N GLY A 105 18.11 -18.22 14.13
CA GLY A 105 18.93 -17.55 15.14
C GLY A 105 18.00 -17.12 16.25
N ASP A 106 18.51 -16.46 17.29
CA ASP A 106 17.62 -15.98 18.36
C ASP A 106 16.57 -15.06 17.75
N ASN A 107 15.37 -15.61 17.55
CA ASN A 107 14.27 -15.02 16.78
C ASN A 107 13.79 -13.67 17.36
N LEU A 108 14.18 -13.39 18.62
CA LEU A 108 13.78 -12.18 19.33
C LEU A 108 14.49 -10.94 18.77
N ASP A 109 15.80 -11.04 18.57
CA ASP A 109 16.59 -9.88 18.10
C ASP A 109 16.22 -9.48 16.66
N ARG A 110 15.94 -10.46 15.80
CA ARG A 110 15.55 -10.17 14.40
C ARG A 110 14.16 -9.60 14.30
N ARG A 111 13.21 -10.12 15.08
CA ARG A 111 11.88 -9.55 15.17
C ARG A 111 11.93 -8.11 15.69
N PHE A 112 12.73 -7.88 16.72
CA PHE A 112 12.95 -6.53 17.24
C PHE A 112 13.57 -5.59 16.19
N ILE A 113 14.59 -6.03 15.45
CA ILE A 113 15.20 -5.23 14.39
C ILE A 113 14.19 -4.96 13.27
N ALA A 114 13.43 -5.95 12.84
CA ALA A 114 12.40 -5.78 11.81
C ALA A 114 11.30 -4.80 12.26
N ASP A 115 10.83 -4.90 13.48
CA ASP A 115 9.86 -3.97 14.07
C ASP A 115 10.43 -2.55 14.16
N LEU A 116 11.70 -2.41 14.54
CA LEU A 116 12.38 -1.11 14.60
C LEU A 116 12.53 -0.49 13.22
N VAL A 117 12.96 -1.25 12.23
CA VAL A 117 13.06 -0.80 10.83
C VAL A 117 11.69 -0.37 10.32
N LEU A 118 10.64 -1.16 10.58
CA LEU A 118 9.28 -0.81 10.20
C LEU A 118 8.82 0.50 10.86
N GLN A 119 9.16 0.73 12.13
CA GLN A 119 8.84 2.00 12.81
C GLN A 119 9.58 3.19 12.20
N ILE A 120 10.88 3.04 11.87
CA ILE A 120 11.66 4.10 11.23
C ILE A 120 11.08 4.44 9.85
N LEU A 121 10.76 3.44 9.05
CA LEU A 121 10.13 3.63 7.76
C LEU A 121 8.75 4.30 7.90
N SER A 122 7.96 3.92 8.92
CA SER A 122 6.68 4.56 9.24
C SER A 122 6.85 6.04 9.54
N TYR A 123 7.80 6.37 10.39
CA TYR A 123 8.09 7.74 10.77
C TYR A 123 8.54 8.58 9.56
N THR A 124 9.42 8.04 8.72
CA THR A 124 9.93 8.76 7.55
C THR A 124 8.83 9.02 6.51
N ALA A 125 7.97 8.05 6.25
CA ALA A 125 6.83 8.20 5.35
C ALA A 125 5.82 9.24 5.86
N GLU A 126 5.51 9.22 7.16
CA GLU A 126 4.60 10.19 7.78
C GLU A 126 5.18 11.62 7.73
N LYS A 127 6.48 11.75 8.00
CA LYS A 127 7.19 13.03 7.90
C LYS A 127 7.17 13.57 6.47
N GLU A 128 7.44 12.73 5.48
CA GLU A 128 7.40 13.15 4.06
C GLU A 128 5.99 13.57 3.64
N ARG A 129 4.96 12.82 4.07
CA ARG A 129 3.57 13.21 3.83
C ARG A 129 3.23 14.59 4.41
N LYS A 130 3.64 14.85 5.65
CA LYS A 130 3.46 16.17 6.27
C LYS A 130 4.20 17.28 5.52
N ASN A 131 5.42 17.00 5.08
CA ASN A 131 6.21 17.96 4.29
C ASN A 131 5.54 18.27 2.94
N ILE A 132 5.00 17.25 2.25
CA ILE A 132 4.26 17.45 0.99
C ILE A 132 3.03 18.33 1.22
N HIS A 133 2.23 18.05 2.25
CA HIS A 133 1.07 18.88 2.60
C HIS A 133 1.46 20.32 2.91
N ALA A 134 2.48 20.55 3.72
CA ALA A 134 2.96 21.88 4.04
C ALA A 134 3.41 22.66 2.79
N ARG A 135 4.15 22.02 1.87
CA ARG A 135 4.55 22.62 0.60
C ARG A 135 3.34 22.94 -0.30
N GLN A 136 2.32 22.07 -0.32
CA GLN A 136 1.08 22.30 -1.06
C GLN A 136 0.32 23.50 -0.50
N GLU A 137 0.16 23.59 0.81
CA GLU A 137 -0.50 24.72 1.47
C GLU A 137 0.23 26.04 1.19
N GLN A 138 1.57 26.05 1.32
CA GLN A 138 2.38 27.22 0.98
C GLN A 138 2.24 27.61 -0.50
N GLY A 139 2.20 26.62 -1.40
CA GLY A 139 1.98 26.85 -2.82
C GLY A 139 0.60 27.44 -3.13
N ILE A 140 -0.43 26.92 -2.48
CA ILE A 140 -1.82 27.43 -2.61
C ILE A 140 -1.90 28.86 -2.06
N GLN A 141 -1.32 29.12 -0.88
CA GLN A 141 -1.33 30.46 -0.29
C GLN A 141 -0.61 31.47 -1.18
N SER A 142 0.59 31.13 -1.66
CA SER A 142 1.35 31.98 -2.58
C SER A 142 0.63 32.26 -3.90
N ALA A 143 -0.11 31.27 -4.42
CA ALA A 143 -0.92 31.46 -5.61
C ALA A 143 -2.16 32.35 -5.35
N HIS A 144 -2.77 32.20 -4.17
CA HIS A 144 -3.88 33.04 -3.73
C HIS A 144 -3.44 34.51 -3.57
N ASP A 145 -2.29 34.76 -2.98
CA ASP A 145 -1.71 36.10 -2.82
C ASP A 145 -1.41 36.77 -4.17
N ARG A 146 -1.15 35.98 -5.22
CA ARG A 146 -0.99 36.46 -6.60
C ARG A 146 -2.30 36.57 -7.36
N GLY A 147 -3.45 36.36 -6.71
CA GLY A 147 -4.79 36.52 -7.31
C GLY A 147 -5.20 35.32 -8.20
N VAL A 148 -4.53 34.18 -8.14
CA VAL A 148 -4.93 32.98 -8.88
C VAL A 148 -6.21 32.42 -8.28
N LYS A 149 -7.25 32.30 -9.09
CA LYS A 149 -8.52 31.69 -8.70
C LYS A 149 -8.47 30.19 -8.92
N PHE A 150 -8.69 29.41 -7.88
CA PHE A 150 -8.82 27.96 -7.94
C PHE A 150 -10.29 27.57 -8.14
N GLY A 151 -10.51 26.43 -8.78
CA GLY A 151 -11.82 25.87 -8.99
C GLY A 151 -12.24 25.82 -10.47
N ARG A 152 -13.44 25.30 -10.70
CA ARG A 152 -14.00 25.23 -12.05
C ARG A 152 -14.33 26.65 -12.53
N PRO A 153 -13.95 27.04 -13.76
CA PRO A 153 -14.36 28.31 -14.35
C PRO A 153 -15.89 28.48 -14.28
N ALA A 154 -16.37 29.71 -13.97
CA ALA A 154 -17.79 29.98 -13.98
C ALA A 154 -18.35 29.65 -15.37
N ALA A 155 -19.45 28.90 -15.41
CA ALA A 155 -20.13 28.63 -16.67
C ALA A 155 -20.65 29.94 -17.26
N GLN A 156 -20.16 30.32 -18.42
CA GLN A 156 -20.71 31.44 -19.17
C GLN A 156 -21.98 30.94 -19.87
N PHE A 157 -23.13 31.31 -19.34
CA PHE A 157 -24.39 31.11 -20.05
C PHE A 157 -24.53 32.23 -21.06
N PRO A 158 -24.80 31.93 -22.35
CA PRO A 158 -25.14 32.98 -23.31
C PRO A 158 -26.41 33.73 -22.82
N ALA A 159 -26.36 35.05 -22.87
CA ALA A 159 -27.51 35.86 -22.52
C ALA A 159 -28.72 35.45 -23.37
N ALA A 160 -29.85 35.19 -22.74
CA ALA A 160 -31.08 34.86 -23.45
C ALA A 160 -31.44 36.01 -24.40
N PRO A 161 -31.86 35.73 -25.65
CA PRO A 161 -32.29 36.79 -26.57
C PRO A 161 -33.49 37.52 -25.99
N ILE A 162 -33.36 38.86 -25.87
CA ILE A 162 -34.44 39.73 -25.47
C ILE A 162 -35.46 39.78 -26.62
N HIS A 163 -36.56 39.06 -26.50
CA HIS A 163 -37.70 39.28 -27.40
C HIS A 163 -38.26 40.66 -27.15
N ARG A 164 -37.90 41.62 -28.00
CA ARG A 164 -38.65 42.89 -28.10
C ARG A 164 -39.96 42.55 -28.81
N GLY A 165 -41.02 42.47 -28.04
CA GLY A 165 -42.37 42.44 -28.60
C GLY A 165 -42.63 43.72 -29.37
N THR A 166 -42.97 43.59 -30.66
CA THR A 166 -43.53 44.69 -31.49
C THR A 166 -44.98 44.76 -31.15
N VAL A 167 -45.37 45.95 -30.76
CA VAL A 167 -46.79 46.42 -30.63
C VAL A 167 -47.33 46.71 -32.02
#